data_abb3a2759e212e26de11b0f6c295392f
#
_entry.id   abb3a2759e212e26de11b0f6c295392f
#
_cell.length_a   1.000
_cell.length_b   1.000
_cell.length_c   1.000
_cell.angle_alpha   90.00
_cell.angle_beta   90.00
_cell.angle_gamma   90.00
#
_symmetry.space_group_name_H-M   'P 1'
#
loop_
_entity.id
_entity.type
_entity.pdbx_description
1 polymer ?
#
loop_
_entity_poly.entity_id
_entity_poly.type
_entity_poly.pdbx_seq_one_letter_code
_entity_poly.pdbx_strand_id
1 'polypeptide(L)'
;MTQAQRRLFLIQSLLKEKTEYRDMGIPADINSQRQLLRGLMNIRAPQSVSADFLQTQDAYLQGETAAKGITDIADLTPIQPGLYLWQGDITTLKCDAIVNAANAGMTGCYIPNHRCIDNAIHTFAGVELRLACAELMEQQGHPEPTGQAKITPAFNLPCRYVLHTVGPIISGRVTKEDKELLASCYHSCLELAAENSLESVAFCCISTGEFHFPNEQAAEIAVRTVKEFLKKQTSVKKVIFNVFKDLDKAIYEKLL
;
A
#
# COMPACT_ATOMS: atom_id res chain seq x y z
N MET A 1 2.31 27.96 -2.77
CA MET A 1 2.43 27.66 -1.32
C MET A 1 3.69 26.87 -1.05
N THR A 2 4.41 27.12 0.06
CA THR A 2 5.51 26.26 0.54
C THR A 2 4.97 24.97 1.14
N GLN A 3 5.81 23.95 1.34
CA GLN A 3 5.41 22.70 2.01
C GLN A 3 4.86 22.95 3.43
N ALA A 4 5.42 23.89 4.17
CA ALA A 4 4.91 24.28 5.48
C ALA A 4 3.49 24.89 5.40
N GLN A 5 3.24 25.76 4.44
CA GLN A 5 1.93 26.36 4.23
C GLN A 5 0.89 25.32 3.78
N ARG A 6 1.26 24.39 2.87
CA ARG A 6 0.38 23.28 2.45
C ARG A 6 0.00 22.41 3.63
N ARG A 7 0.97 22.00 4.44
CA ARG A 7 0.73 21.17 5.64
C ARG A 7 -0.23 21.84 6.62
N LEU A 8 -0.01 23.13 6.91
CA LEU A 8 -0.89 23.86 7.81
C LEU A 8 -2.32 24.03 7.25
N PHE A 9 -2.44 24.31 5.96
CA PHE A 9 -3.75 24.36 5.29
C PHE A 9 -4.51 23.04 5.41
N LEU A 10 -3.83 21.91 5.12
CA LEU A 10 -4.44 20.58 5.22
C LEU A 10 -4.87 20.23 6.65
N ILE A 11 -4.02 20.51 7.64
CA ILE A 11 -4.37 20.30 9.05
C ILE A 11 -5.60 21.13 9.42
N GLN A 12 -5.59 22.44 9.11
CA GLN A 12 -6.70 23.34 9.42
C GLN A 12 -8.01 22.91 8.75
N SER A 13 -7.93 22.44 7.50
CA SER A 13 -9.09 21.94 6.76
C SER A 13 -9.68 20.69 7.42
N LEU A 14 -8.85 19.72 7.77
CA LEU A 14 -9.28 18.49 8.43
C LEU A 14 -9.82 18.71 9.84
N LEU A 15 -9.22 19.62 10.62
CA LEU A 15 -9.73 19.98 11.94
C LEU A 15 -11.12 20.63 11.88
N LYS A 16 -11.44 21.36 10.80
CA LYS A 16 -12.75 21.99 10.62
C LYS A 16 -13.85 20.98 10.24
N GLU A 17 -13.52 19.80 9.73
CA GLU A 17 -14.50 18.79 9.33
C GLU A 17 -15.32 18.26 10.52
N LYS A 18 -14.72 18.24 11.73
CA LYS A 18 -15.36 17.74 12.93
C LYS A 18 -15.41 18.79 14.04
N THR A 19 -16.57 18.98 14.63
CA THR A 19 -16.78 19.97 15.70
C THR A 19 -15.87 19.70 16.90
N GLU A 20 -15.67 18.43 17.24
CA GLU A 20 -14.82 17.96 18.35
C GLU A 20 -13.33 18.32 18.21
N TYR A 21 -12.87 18.66 17.01
CA TYR A 21 -11.46 19.01 16.73
C TYR A 21 -11.22 20.51 16.62
N ARG A 22 -12.27 21.35 16.68
CA ARG A 22 -12.17 22.81 16.42
C ARG A 22 -11.22 23.53 17.37
N ASP A 23 -11.15 23.06 18.61
CA ASP A 23 -10.31 23.66 19.65
C ASP A 23 -8.93 22.96 19.78
N MET A 24 -8.65 22.00 18.89
CA MET A 24 -7.35 21.32 18.91
C MET A 24 -6.26 22.25 18.41
N GLY A 25 -5.26 22.52 19.25
CA GLY A 25 -4.09 23.31 18.90
C GLY A 25 -3.22 22.62 17.86
N ILE A 26 -2.64 23.38 16.94
CA ILE A 26 -1.64 22.88 15.98
C ILE A 26 -0.26 23.00 16.61
N PRO A 27 0.53 21.92 16.71
CA PRO A 27 1.89 21.95 17.25
C PRO A 27 2.79 22.94 16.50
N ALA A 28 3.76 23.51 17.19
CA ALA A 28 4.71 24.46 16.57
C ALA A 28 5.79 23.73 15.75
N ASP A 29 6.21 22.53 16.14
CA ASP A 29 7.28 21.80 15.49
C ASP A 29 6.79 20.99 14.27
N ILE A 30 7.68 20.83 13.29
CA ILE A 30 7.39 20.22 11.99
C ILE A 30 7.00 18.74 12.12
N ASN A 31 7.68 17.99 13.00
CA ASN A 31 7.45 16.55 13.12
C ASN A 31 6.09 16.25 13.75
N SER A 32 5.72 16.97 14.80
CA SER A 32 4.39 16.87 15.41
C SER A 32 3.28 17.30 14.45
N GLN A 33 3.52 18.33 13.60
CA GLN A 33 2.57 18.70 12.55
C GLN A 33 2.40 17.59 11.49
N ARG A 34 3.49 16.94 11.08
CA ARG A 34 3.42 15.79 10.16
C ARG A 34 2.64 14.62 10.77
N GLN A 35 2.87 14.32 12.04
CA GLN A 35 2.15 13.28 12.75
C GLN A 35 0.67 13.64 12.92
N LEU A 36 0.35 14.89 13.25
CA LEU A 36 -1.04 15.35 13.34
C LEU A 36 -1.75 15.23 11.99
N LEU A 37 -1.16 15.73 10.90
CA LEU A 37 -1.74 15.61 9.57
C LEU A 37 -1.99 14.15 9.20
N ARG A 38 -0.98 13.28 9.39
CA ARG A 38 -1.11 11.85 9.11
C ARG A 38 -2.24 11.22 9.93
N GLY A 39 -2.28 11.50 11.24
CA GLY A 39 -3.32 10.99 12.12
C GLY A 39 -4.72 11.42 11.68
N LEU A 40 -4.91 12.69 11.33
CA LEU A 40 -6.18 13.22 10.82
C LEU A 40 -6.59 12.54 9.50
N MET A 41 -5.67 12.36 8.56
CA MET A 41 -5.94 11.64 7.31
C MET A 41 -6.29 10.16 7.57
N ASN A 42 -5.64 9.52 8.55
CA ASN A 42 -5.91 8.11 8.86
C ASN A 42 -7.32 7.88 9.41
N ILE A 43 -7.82 8.76 10.27
CA ILE A 43 -9.16 8.61 10.91
C ILE A 43 -10.29 9.20 10.08
N ARG A 44 -9.97 9.87 8.97
CA ARG A 44 -10.97 10.50 8.12
C ARG A 44 -11.82 9.44 7.39
N ALA A 45 -13.14 9.57 7.51
CA ALA A 45 -14.07 8.73 6.74
C ALA A 45 -13.93 8.98 5.21
N PRO A 46 -14.31 8.02 4.36
CA PRO A 46 -14.34 8.21 2.92
C PRO A 46 -15.45 9.19 2.54
N GLN A 47 -15.08 10.42 2.26
CA GLN A 47 -15.98 11.48 1.82
C GLN A 47 -15.24 12.44 0.90
N SER A 48 -15.97 13.12 0.02
CA SER A 48 -15.42 14.11 -0.89
C SER A 48 -14.78 15.29 -0.15
N VAL A 49 -13.90 15.99 -0.79
CA VAL A 49 -13.26 17.23 -0.34
C VAL A 49 -13.34 18.29 -1.44
N SER A 50 -12.98 19.53 -1.10
CA SER A 50 -12.92 20.60 -2.09
C SER A 50 -11.76 20.40 -3.07
N ALA A 51 -11.87 20.99 -4.27
CA ALA A 51 -10.81 20.99 -5.26
C ALA A 51 -9.50 21.63 -4.73
N ASP A 52 -9.63 22.70 -3.92
CA ASP A 52 -8.48 23.37 -3.29
C ASP A 52 -7.77 22.45 -2.29
N PHE A 53 -8.53 21.60 -1.57
CA PHE A 53 -7.94 20.61 -0.68
C PHE A 53 -7.14 19.58 -1.49
N LEU A 54 -7.72 19.00 -2.54
CA LEU A 54 -7.05 18.01 -3.39
C LEU A 54 -5.79 18.59 -4.00
N GLN A 55 -5.87 19.75 -4.66
CA GLN A 55 -4.70 20.38 -5.26
C GLN A 55 -3.58 20.64 -4.24
N THR A 56 -3.94 21.06 -3.03
CA THR A 56 -2.96 21.31 -1.96
C THR A 56 -2.37 20.01 -1.42
N GLN A 57 -3.21 18.99 -1.22
CA GLN A 57 -2.79 17.65 -0.79
C GLN A 57 -1.82 17.03 -1.78
N ASP A 58 -2.16 17.05 -3.07
CA ASP A 58 -1.35 16.43 -4.11
C ASP A 58 0.03 17.08 -4.18
N ALA A 59 0.07 18.41 -4.21
CA ALA A 59 1.33 19.13 -4.18
C ALA A 59 2.13 18.91 -2.88
N TYR A 60 1.47 18.64 -1.75
CA TYR A 60 2.11 18.31 -0.49
C TYR A 60 2.68 16.89 -0.51
N LEU A 61 1.86 15.89 -0.84
CA LEU A 61 2.25 14.48 -0.80
C LEU A 61 3.33 14.15 -1.83
N GLN A 62 3.19 14.65 -3.06
CA GLN A 62 4.21 14.51 -4.11
C GLN A 62 5.54 15.15 -3.69
N GLY A 63 5.49 16.32 -3.05
CA GLY A 63 6.68 16.96 -2.50
C GLY A 63 7.33 16.17 -1.36
N GLU A 64 6.55 15.58 -0.44
CA GLU A 64 7.08 14.72 0.64
C GLU A 64 7.68 13.42 0.07
N THR A 65 7.05 12.82 -0.95
CA THR A 65 7.56 11.61 -1.61
C THR A 65 8.86 11.90 -2.38
N ALA A 66 8.92 13.01 -3.11
CA ALA A 66 10.14 13.43 -3.80
C ALA A 66 11.29 13.72 -2.82
N ALA A 67 11.01 14.31 -1.66
CA ALA A 67 12.00 14.56 -0.63
C ALA A 67 12.56 13.29 0.03
N LYS A 68 11.78 12.19 0.06
CA LYS A 68 12.27 10.87 0.50
C LYS A 68 13.19 10.22 -0.54
N GLY A 69 13.08 10.60 -1.79
CA GLY A 69 13.70 9.94 -2.94
C GLY A 69 12.77 8.89 -3.56
N ILE A 70 12.65 8.94 -4.88
CA ILE A 70 11.88 7.95 -5.67
C ILE A 70 12.86 6.94 -6.25
N THR A 71 12.59 5.66 -6.05
CA THR A 71 13.33 4.56 -6.69
C THR A 71 12.57 4.12 -7.94
N ASP A 72 13.21 4.21 -9.12
CA ASP A 72 12.64 3.66 -10.36
C ASP A 72 13.01 2.17 -10.50
N ILE A 73 12.05 1.33 -10.87
CA ILE A 73 12.35 -0.09 -11.16
C ILE A 73 13.40 -0.26 -12.25
N ALA A 74 13.53 0.72 -13.15
CA ALA A 74 14.55 0.71 -14.20
C ALA A 74 15.99 0.77 -13.65
N ASP A 75 16.17 1.30 -12.44
CA ASP A 75 17.46 1.41 -11.76
C ASP A 75 17.79 0.16 -10.91
N LEU A 76 16.85 -0.77 -10.78
CA LEU A 76 17.03 -1.98 -9.98
C LEU A 76 17.66 -3.10 -10.82
N THR A 77 18.57 -3.84 -10.21
CA THR A 77 19.15 -5.04 -10.84
C THR A 77 18.32 -6.27 -10.49
N PRO A 78 17.85 -7.06 -11.48
CA PRO A 78 17.13 -8.28 -11.18
C PRO A 78 18.07 -9.33 -10.57
N ILE A 79 17.58 -10.08 -9.58
CA ILE A 79 18.30 -11.22 -9.00
C ILE A 79 18.21 -12.44 -9.92
N GLN A 80 17.05 -12.63 -10.55
CA GLN A 80 16.79 -13.63 -11.58
C GLN A 80 15.98 -12.98 -12.71
N PRO A 81 15.90 -13.54 -13.91
CA PRO A 81 15.09 -12.97 -14.98
C PRO A 81 13.67 -12.65 -14.54
N GLY A 82 13.30 -11.38 -14.56
CA GLY A 82 11.99 -10.88 -14.15
C GLY A 82 11.75 -10.80 -12.63
N LEU A 83 12.70 -11.21 -11.78
CA LEU A 83 12.56 -11.19 -10.32
C LEU A 83 13.55 -10.21 -9.68
N TYR A 84 13.02 -9.36 -8.83
CA TYR A 84 13.76 -8.33 -8.11
C TYR A 84 13.52 -8.48 -6.60
N LEU A 85 14.54 -8.19 -5.81
CA LEU A 85 14.43 -7.97 -4.37
C LEU A 85 14.85 -6.54 -4.07
N TRP A 86 13.98 -5.78 -3.43
CA TRP A 86 14.28 -4.41 -3.06
C TRP A 86 13.86 -4.12 -1.62
N GLN A 87 14.80 -3.59 -0.83
CA GLN A 87 14.54 -3.16 0.54
C GLN A 87 14.31 -1.66 0.57
N GLY A 88 13.08 -1.24 0.91
CA GLY A 88 12.74 0.17 0.96
C GLY A 88 11.27 0.44 1.25
N ASP A 89 10.92 1.72 1.25
CA ASP A 89 9.53 2.18 1.41
C ASP A 89 8.77 2.02 0.08
N ILE A 90 7.88 1.04 -0.02
CA ILE A 90 7.12 0.73 -1.24
C ILE A 90 6.34 1.95 -1.78
N THR A 91 6.01 2.92 -0.91
CA THR A 91 5.32 4.15 -1.31
C THR A 91 6.20 5.11 -2.12
N THR A 92 7.50 4.82 -2.25
CA THR A 92 8.45 5.57 -3.06
C THR A 92 8.88 4.84 -4.33
N LEU A 93 8.34 3.65 -4.60
CA LEU A 93 8.73 2.84 -5.75
C LEU A 93 7.93 3.22 -6.99
N LYS A 94 8.62 3.59 -8.06
CA LYS A 94 8.03 3.84 -9.38
C LYS A 94 8.02 2.55 -10.21
N CYS A 95 6.83 1.98 -10.38
CA CYS A 95 6.52 0.79 -11.19
C CYS A 95 5.08 0.88 -11.69
N ASP A 96 4.55 -0.14 -12.38
CA ASP A 96 3.14 -0.08 -12.79
C ASP A 96 2.20 -0.24 -11.61
N ALA A 97 2.41 -1.24 -10.74
CA ALA A 97 1.56 -1.42 -9.58
C ALA A 97 2.35 -1.83 -8.33
N ILE A 98 1.89 -1.35 -7.18
CA ILE A 98 2.28 -1.87 -5.86
C ILE A 98 1.12 -2.64 -5.24
N VAL A 99 1.42 -3.64 -4.41
CA VAL A 99 0.39 -4.43 -3.70
C VAL A 99 0.22 -3.90 -2.29
N ASN A 100 -1.02 -3.63 -1.92
CA ASN A 100 -1.46 -3.30 -0.57
C ASN A 100 -2.01 -4.56 0.12
N ALA A 101 -1.44 -4.92 1.26
CA ALA A 101 -2.02 -5.91 2.16
C ALA A 101 -3.12 -5.23 3.01
N ALA A 102 -4.34 -5.25 2.49
CA ALA A 102 -5.51 -4.59 3.03
C ALA A 102 -6.23 -5.43 4.08
N ASN A 103 -7.16 -4.81 4.80
CA ASN A 103 -8.19 -5.51 5.57
C ASN A 103 -9.46 -5.74 4.72
N ALA A 104 -10.38 -6.58 5.20
CA ALA A 104 -11.59 -6.94 4.46
C ALA A 104 -12.54 -5.76 4.16
N GLY A 105 -12.42 -4.64 4.87
CA GLY A 105 -13.15 -3.41 4.57
C GLY A 105 -12.54 -2.59 3.43
N MET A 106 -11.30 -2.86 3.02
CA MET A 106 -10.54 -2.23 1.93
C MET A 106 -10.29 -0.71 2.09
N THR A 107 -10.91 -0.05 3.05
CA THR A 107 -10.84 1.41 3.21
C THR A 107 -9.65 1.90 4.04
N GLY A 108 -8.63 1.08 4.19
CA GLY A 108 -7.40 1.41 4.89
C GLY A 108 -7.47 1.20 6.42
N CYS A 109 -6.34 1.39 7.07
CA CYS A 109 -6.23 1.33 8.52
C CYS A 109 -6.60 2.67 9.14
N TYR A 110 -7.57 2.67 10.07
CA TYR A 110 -8.04 3.87 10.77
C TYR A 110 -7.30 4.19 12.08
N ILE A 111 -6.28 3.43 12.43
CA ILE A 111 -5.47 3.71 13.64
C ILE A 111 -4.50 4.85 13.33
N PRO A 112 -4.58 5.98 14.07
CA PRO A 112 -3.72 7.14 13.83
C PRO A 112 -2.23 6.77 13.89
N ASN A 113 -1.46 7.17 12.88
CA ASN A 113 -0.02 6.95 12.80
C ASN A 113 0.42 5.48 12.89
N HIS A 114 -0.47 4.53 12.59
CA HIS A 114 -0.12 3.11 12.57
C HIS A 114 0.96 2.83 11.52
N ARG A 115 1.84 1.85 11.82
CA ARG A 115 3.01 1.55 10.98
C ARG A 115 2.79 0.39 10.00
N CYS A 116 1.54 -0.06 9.81
CA CYS A 116 1.24 -1.07 8.80
C CYS A 116 1.31 -0.49 7.38
N ILE A 117 1.48 -1.37 6.42
CA ILE A 117 1.58 -1.00 5.01
C ILE A 117 0.30 -0.34 4.48
N ASP A 118 -0.85 -0.84 4.89
CA ASP A 118 -2.16 -0.32 4.52
C ASP A 118 -2.33 1.15 4.95
N ASN A 119 -1.93 1.49 6.20
CA ASN A 119 -1.90 2.88 6.67
C ASN A 119 -0.94 3.75 5.85
N ALA A 120 0.26 3.24 5.52
CA ALA A 120 1.25 3.99 4.77
C ALA A 120 0.76 4.28 3.34
N ILE A 121 0.27 3.28 2.62
CA ILE A 121 -0.23 3.42 1.25
C ILE A 121 -1.39 4.41 1.21
N HIS A 122 -2.40 4.28 2.08
CA HIS A 122 -3.52 5.23 2.15
C HIS A 122 -3.08 6.65 2.53
N THR A 123 -2.07 6.79 3.38
CA THR A 123 -1.53 8.11 3.73
C THR A 123 -0.89 8.80 2.53
N PHE A 124 0.01 8.10 1.82
CA PHE A 124 0.80 8.72 0.74
C PHE A 124 0.07 8.77 -0.60
N ALA A 125 -0.95 7.93 -0.81
CA ALA A 125 -1.87 8.08 -1.94
C ALA A 125 -2.79 9.29 -1.79
N GLY A 126 -3.18 9.63 -0.56
CA GLY A 126 -4.12 10.70 -0.27
C GLY A 126 -5.54 10.22 0.01
N VAL A 127 -6.44 11.15 0.33
CA VAL A 127 -7.83 10.83 0.76
C VAL A 127 -8.67 10.18 -0.35
N GLU A 128 -8.29 10.38 -1.60
CA GLU A 128 -8.99 9.84 -2.78
C GLU A 128 -8.90 8.31 -2.85
N LEU A 129 -7.77 7.71 -2.42
CA LEU A 129 -7.63 6.26 -2.43
C LEU A 129 -8.69 5.59 -1.53
N ARG A 130 -8.92 6.13 -0.35
CA ARG A 130 -9.94 5.62 0.56
C ARG A 130 -11.34 5.77 0.00
N LEU A 131 -11.62 6.89 -0.67
CA LEU A 131 -12.91 7.13 -1.33
C LEU A 131 -13.13 6.12 -2.46
N ALA A 132 -12.15 5.93 -3.35
CA ALA A 132 -12.22 4.96 -4.42
C ALA A 132 -12.43 3.52 -3.91
N CYS A 133 -11.72 3.13 -2.85
CA CYS A 133 -11.93 1.83 -2.21
C CYS A 133 -13.34 1.71 -1.60
N ALA A 134 -13.86 2.76 -0.97
CA ALA A 134 -15.20 2.75 -0.40
C ALA A 134 -16.27 2.57 -1.49
N GLU A 135 -16.14 3.25 -2.62
CA GLU A 135 -17.02 3.11 -3.79
C GLU A 135 -17.00 1.67 -4.35
N LEU A 136 -15.83 1.06 -4.46
CA LEU A 136 -15.70 -0.35 -4.87
C LEU A 136 -16.42 -1.30 -3.90
N MET A 137 -16.26 -1.07 -2.60
CA MET A 137 -16.87 -1.92 -1.57
C MET A 137 -18.37 -1.71 -1.45
N GLU A 138 -18.87 -0.49 -1.69
CA GLU A 138 -20.31 -0.20 -1.76
C GLU A 138 -20.95 -0.92 -2.93
N GLN A 139 -20.32 -0.89 -4.10
CA GLN A 139 -20.78 -1.63 -5.30
C GLN A 139 -20.78 -3.14 -5.08
N GLN A 140 -19.79 -3.66 -4.36
CA GLN A 140 -19.69 -5.09 -4.04
C GLN A 140 -20.74 -5.53 -3.01
N GLY A 141 -21.06 -4.69 -2.02
CA GLY A 141 -22.08 -4.94 -0.99
C GLY A 141 -21.71 -5.95 0.10
N HIS A 142 -20.48 -6.44 0.15
CA HIS A 142 -19.97 -7.35 1.18
C HIS A 142 -18.46 -7.17 1.39
N PRO A 143 -17.89 -7.58 2.55
CA PRO A 143 -16.45 -7.53 2.81
C PRO A 143 -15.66 -8.29 1.74
N GLU A 144 -14.44 -7.82 1.46
CA GLU A 144 -13.56 -8.49 0.50
C GLU A 144 -13.12 -9.85 1.02
N PRO A 145 -13.30 -10.94 0.25
CA PRO A 145 -12.83 -12.25 0.64
C PRO A 145 -11.31 -12.34 0.65
N THR A 146 -10.77 -13.13 1.58
CA THR A 146 -9.34 -13.45 1.62
C THR A 146 -8.91 -14.12 0.32
N GLY A 147 -7.75 -13.71 -0.23
CA GLY A 147 -7.18 -14.32 -1.43
C GLY A 147 -7.62 -13.66 -2.75
N GLN A 148 -8.55 -12.72 -2.71
CA GLN A 148 -8.98 -11.96 -3.90
C GLN A 148 -8.20 -10.66 -4.03
N ALA A 149 -8.32 -10.00 -5.19
CA ALA A 149 -7.65 -8.73 -5.46
C ALA A 149 -8.57 -7.70 -6.13
N LYS A 150 -8.32 -6.42 -5.85
CA LYS A 150 -8.94 -5.26 -6.51
C LYS A 150 -7.88 -4.27 -6.95
N ILE A 151 -8.19 -3.45 -7.95
CA ILE A 151 -7.30 -2.44 -8.48
C ILE A 151 -7.92 -1.05 -8.34
N THR A 152 -7.09 -0.08 -7.97
CA THR A 152 -7.43 1.35 -7.96
C THR A 152 -6.30 2.16 -8.61
N PRO A 153 -6.57 3.39 -9.06
CA PRO A 153 -5.51 4.36 -9.30
C PRO A 153 -4.66 4.56 -8.06
N ALA A 154 -3.39 4.92 -8.23
CA ALA A 154 -2.46 5.13 -7.12
C ALA A 154 -2.42 6.57 -6.61
N PHE A 155 -3.12 7.49 -7.28
CA PHE A 155 -3.19 8.92 -6.97
C PHE A 155 -1.81 9.57 -6.81
N ASN A 156 -1.39 9.94 -5.59
CA ASN A 156 -0.13 10.63 -5.34
C ASN A 156 1.10 9.72 -5.19
N LEU A 157 0.94 8.40 -5.32
CA LEU A 157 2.08 7.48 -5.30
C LEU A 157 2.83 7.50 -6.65
N PRO A 158 4.13 7.16 -6.69
CA PRO A 158 4.92 7.13 -7.93
C PRO A 158 4.50 6.01 -8.89
N CYS A 159 3.82 4.96 -8.42
CA CYS A 159 3.25 3.91 -9.24
C CYS A 159 1.95 4.35 -9.91
N ARG A 160 1.46 3.58 -10.91
CA ARG A 160 0.22 3.89 -11.62
C ARG A 160 -1.01 3.37 -10.91
N TYR A 161 -0.90 2.19 -10.29
CA TYR A 161 -2.01 1.49 -9.65
C TYR A 161 -1.63 0.93 -8.28
N VAL A 162 -2.65 0.72 -7.45
CA VAL A 162 -2.55 -0.10 -6.23
C VAL A 162 -3.42 -1.33 -6.43
N LEU A 163 -2.82 -2.50 -6.23
CA LEU A 163 -3.52 -3.78 -6.15
C LEU A 163 -3.77 -4.09 -4.68
N HIS A 164 -5.01 -4.20 -4.28
CA HIS A 164 -5.40 -4.46 -2.89
C HIS A 164 -5.77 -5.93 -2.74
N THR A 165 -5.22 -6.61 -1.74
CA THR A 165 -5.59 -8.00 -1.42
C THR A 165 -5.68 -8.19 0.08
N VAL A 166 -6.56 -9.08 0.51
CA VAL A 166 -6.74 -9.44 1.93
C VAL A 166 -6.07 -10.78 2.18
N GLY A 167 -4.99 -10.77 2.93
CA GLY A 167 -4.29 -12.00 3.30
C GLY A 167 -4.97 -12.73 4.47
N PRO A 168 -4.62 -14.01 4.71
CA PRO A 168 -5.11 -14.77 5.85
C PRO A 168 -4.56 -14.25 7.18
N ILE A 169 -5.41 -14.29 8.22
CA ILE A 169 -5.06 -13.97 9.60
C ILE A 169 -4.74 -15.26 10.34
N ILE A 170 -3.55 -15.37 10.90
CA ILE A 170 -3.13 -16.59 11.59
C ILE A 170 -3.43 -16.48 13.09
N SER A 171 -4.29 -17.38 13.56
CA SER A 171 -4.62 -17.52 14.98
C SER A 171 -4.16 -18.89 15.47
N GLY A 172 -2.84 -19.06 15.64
CA GLY A 172 -2.23 -20.31 16.10
C GLY A 172 -1.37 -21.00 15.03
N ARG A 173 -1.63 -22.27 14.71
CA ARG A 173 -0.85 -23.01 13.71
C ARG A 173 -1.34 -22.72 12.29
N VAL A 174 -0.42 -22.44 11.38
CA VAL A 174 -0.73 -22.28 9.95
C VAL A 174 -1.32 -23.56 9.37
N THR A 175 -2.48 -23.45 8.77
CA THR A 175 -3.20 -24.56 8.11
C THR A 175 -2.84 -24.68 6.63
N LYS A 176 -3.32 -25.72 5.98
CA LYS A 176 -3.21 -25.88 4.52
C LYS A 176 -4.03 -24.79 3.80
N GLU A 177 -5.22 -24.50 4.30
CA GLU A 177 -6.10 -23.45 3.77
C GLU A 177 -5.45 -22.06 3.84
N ASP A 178 -4.82 -21.71 4.97
CA ASP A 178 -4.09 -20.43 5.08
C ASP A 178 -2.99 -20.30 4.02
N LYS A 179 -2.27 -21.39 3.73
CA LYS A 179 -1.22 -21.40 2.69
C LYS A 179 -1.82 -21.24 1.29
N GLU A 180 -2.95 -21.87 1.01
CA GLU A 180 -3.67 -21.75 -0.25
C GLU A 180 -4.23 -20.35 -0.43
N LEU A 181 -4.81 -19.76 0.62
CA LEU A 181 -5.30 -18.37 0.61
C LEU A 181 -4.18 -17.35 0.41
N LEU A 182 -3.02 -17.53 1.05
CA LEU A 182 -1.88 -16.66 0.82
C LEU A 182 -1.36 -16.78 -0.61
N ALA A 183 -1.26 -17.97 -1.17
CA ALA A 183 -0.90 -18.17 -2.57
C ALA A 183 -1.91 -17.51 -3.52
N SER A 184 -3.20 -17.58 -3.19
CA SER A 184 -4.28 -16.92 -3.92
C SER A 184 -4.12 -15.41 -3.96
N CYS A 185 -3.67 -14.76 -2.86
CA CYS A 185 -3.40 -13.31 -2.86
C CYS A 185 -2.37 -12.91 -3.95
N TYR A 186 -1.25 -13.64 -4.02
CA TYR A 186 -0.23 -13.38 -5.04
C TYR A 186 -0.75 -13.64 -6.45
N HIS A 187 -1.44 -14.77 -6.63
CA HIS A 187 -1.99 -15.17 -7.94
C HIS A 187 -3.03 -14.17 -8.44
N SER A 188 -4.03 -13.82 -7.61
CA SER A 188 -5.09 -12.88 -7.97
C SER A 188 -4.55 -11.48 -8.31
N CYS A 189 -3.55 -10.99 -7.56
CA CYS A 189 -2.88 -9.73 -7.90
C CYS A 189 -2.17 -9.80 -9.25
N LEU A 190 -1.50 -10.90 -9.56
CA LEU A 190 -0.77 -11.07 -10.82
C LEU A 190 -1.73 -11.25 -12.01
N GLU A 191 -2.84 -11.96 -11.84
CA GLU A 191 -3.87 -12.09 -12.87
C GLU A 191 -4.52 -10.74 -13.16
N LEU A 192 -4.92 -10.02 -12.11
CA LEU A 192 -5.51 -8.68 -12.25
C LEU A 192 -4.53 -7.69 -12.90
N ALA A 193 -3.23 -7.78 -12.59
CA ALA A 193 -2.20 -7.01 -13.26
C ALA A 193 -2.11 -7.35 -14.75
N ALA A 194 -2.14 -8.64 -15.10
CA ALA A 194 -2.10 -9.10 -16.50
C ALA A 194 -3.34 -8.65 -17.29
N GLU A 195 -4.53 -8.75 -16.71
CA GLU A 195 -5.79 -8.28 -17.30
C GLU A 195 -5.76 -6.76 -17.60
N ASN A 196 -5.05 -5.99 -16.78
CA ASN A 196 -4.85 -4.56 -16.97
C ASN A 196 -3.59 -4.21 -17.78
N SER A 197 -2.96 -5.20 -18.43
CA SER A 197 -1.77 -5.03 -19.27
C SER A 197 -0.59 -4.36 -18.53
N LEU A 198 -0.43 -4.63 -17.24
CA LEU A 198 0.70 -4.13 -16.44
C LEU A 198 1.93 -5.02 -16.64
N GLU A 199 3.11 -4.40 -16.66
CA GLU A 199 4.39 -5.10 -16.87
C GLU A 199 5.14 -5.38 -15.57
N SER A 200 4.92 -4.53 -14.55
CA SER A 200 5.66 -4.59 -13.29
C SER A 200 4.75 -4.51 -12.06
N VAL A 201 4.98 -5.43 -11.09
CA VAL A 201 4.23 -5.49 -9.83
C VAL A 201 5.18 -5.63 -8.66
N ALA A 202 5.03 -4.77 -7.65
CA ALA A 202 5.78 -4.85 -6.40
C ALA A 202 4.90 -5.37 -5.26
N PHE A 203 5.31 -6.47 -4.65
CA PHE A 203 4.64 -7.07 -3.51
C PHE A 203 5.29 -6.68 -2.19
N CYS A 204 4.51 -6.25 -1.22
CA CYS A 204 4.91 -6.26 0.19
C CYS A 204 4.85 -7.69 0.76
N CYS A 205 5.36 -7.89 1.97
CA CYS A 205 5.29 -9.17 2.69
C CYS A 205 3.87 -9.40 3.23
N ILE A 206 2.96 -9.94 2.40
CA ILE A 206 1.54 -10.12 2.72
C ILE A 206 1.37 -10.99 3.97
N SER A 207 0.49 -10.59 4.88
CA SER A 207 0.13 -11.26 6.15
C SER A 207 1.23 -11.39 7.20
N THR A 208 2.49 -10.97 6.97
CA THR A 208 3.59 -11.19 7.93
C THR A 208 3.67 -10.14 9.04
N GLY A 209 2.85 -9.09 8.99
CA GLY A 209 2.74 -8.07 10.04
C GLY A 209 1.62 -8.41 11.02
N GLU A 210 0.56 -7.60 11.01
CA GLU A 210 -0.59 -7.69 11.92
C GLU A 210 -1.39 -9.01 11.79
N PHE A 211 -1.21 -9.75 10.69
CA PHE A 211 -1.90 -11.02 10.44
C PHE A 211 -1.08 -12.24 10.85
N HIS A 212 0.13 -12.05 11.38
CA HIS A 212 0.97 -13.05 12.05
C HIS A 212 1.34 -14.29 11.24
N PHE A 213 1.31 -14.23 9.91
CA PHE A 213 1.82 -15.35 9.11
C PHE A 213 3.35 -15.43 9.27
N PRO A 214 3.94 -16.62 9.55
CA PRO A 214 5.38 -16.78 9.74
C PRO A 214 6.16 -16.35 8.48
N ASN A 215 7.13 -15.45 8.64
CA ASN A 215 7.84 -14.79 7.54
C ASN A 215 8.47 -15.78 6.54
N GLU A 216 9.16 -16.82 7.03
CA GLU A 216 9.80 -17.83 6.15
C GLU A 216 8.78 -18.58 5.30
N GLN A 217 7.70 -19.09 5.91
CA GLN A 217 6.66 -19.81 5.18
C GLN A 217 5.92 -18.90 4.19
N ALA A 218 5.68 -17.64 4.56
CA ALA A 218 5.06 -16.66 3.68
C ALA A 218 5.94 -16.36 2.46
N ALA A 219 7.24 -16.16 2.66
CA ALA A 219 8.18 -15.90 1.58
C ALA A 219 8.34 -17.11 0.63
N GLU A 220 8.38 -18.35 1.16
CA GLU A 220 8.39 -19.57 0.33
C GLU A 220 7.16 -19.65 -0.58
N ILE A 221 5.96 -19.34 -0.04
CA ILE A 221 4.71 -19.33 -0.81
C ILE A 221 4.75 -18.23 -1.85
N ALA A 222 5.18 -17.02 -1.49
CA ALA A 222 5.30 -15.88 -2.39
C ALA A 222 6.21 -16.20 -3.59
N VAL A 223 7.44 -16.63 -3.31
CA VAL A 223 8.44 -16.91 -4.33
C VAL A 223 7.99 -18.05 -5.26
N ARG A 224 7.44 -19.13 -4.71
CA ARG A 224 6.91 -20.24 -5.49
C ARG A 224 5.77 -19.79 -6.40
N THR A 225 4.78 -19.08 -5.87
CA THR A 225 3.59 -18.64 -6.62
C THR A 225 3.98 -17.68 -7.75
N VAL A 226 4.85 -16.72 -7.47
CA VAL A 226 5.35 -15.77 -8.48
C VAL A 226 6.16 -16.49 -9.55
N LYS A 227 7.09 -17.39 -9.19
CA LYS A 227 7.88 -18.16 -10.17
C LYS A 227 6.99 -19.03 -11.07
N GLU A 228 5.93 -19.64 -10.52
CA GLU A 228 4.97 -20.40 -11.33
C GLU A 228 4.18 -19.48 -12.28
N PHE A 229 3.73 -18.33 -11.82
CA PHE A 229 3.00 -17.38 -12.65
C PHE A 229 3.85 -16.85 -13.83
N LEU A 230 5.11 -16.50 -13.59
CA LEU A 230 6.00 -15.98 -14.61
C LEU A 230 6.36 -16.98 -15.73
N LYS A 231 6.03 -18.26 -15.58
CA LYS A 231 6.12 -19.24 -16.68
C LYS A 231 5.01 -19.02 -17.73
N LYS A 232 3.93 -18.32 -17.37
CA LYS A 232 2.85 -17.99 -18.28
C LYS A 232 3.27 -16.84 -19.20
N GLN A 233 2.76 -16.84 -20.44
CA GLN A 233 2.95 -15.71 -21.35
C GLN A 233 1.89 -14.64 -21.08
N THR A 234 2.20 -13.71 -20.19
CA THR A 234 1.34 -12.56 -19.82
C THR A 234 2.09 -11.26 -20.05
N SER A 235 1.41 -10.11 -19.82
CA SER A 235 2.04 -8.78 -19.81
C SER A 235 3.03 -8.61 -18.65
N VAL A 236 2.79 -9.27 -17.50
CA VAL A 236 3.65 -9.14 -16.31
C VAL A 236 5.01 -9.78 -16.57
N LYS A 237 6.06 -8.96 -16.57
CA LYS A 237 7.46 -9.35 -16.86
C LYS A 237 8.40 -9.14 -15.68
N LYS A 238 8.01 -8.27 -14.74
CA LYS A 238 8.87 -7.84 -13.63
C LYS A 238 8.08 -7.92 -12.32
N VAL A 239 8.55 -8.72 -11.39
CA VAL A 239 7.98 -8.81 -10.04
C VAL A 239 9.04 -8.44 -9.02
N ILE A 240 8.72 -7.47 -8.17
CA ILE A 240 9.57 -6.97 -7.11
C ILE A 240 9.05 -7.50 -5.78
N PHE A 241 9.87 -8.28 -5.07
CA PHE A 241 9.64 -8.55 -3.65
C PHE A 241 10.18 -7.36 -2.88
N ASN A 242 9.27 -6.50 -2.43
CA ASN A 242 9.61 -5.39 -1.57
C ASN A 242 9.63 -5.86 -0.11
N VAL A 243 10.76 -5.69 0.53
CA VAL A 243 10.96 -5.97 1.95
C VAL A 243 11.30 -4.69 2.70
N PHE A 244 10.91 -4.61 3.95
CA PHE A 244 11.19 -3.44 4.78
C PHE A 244 12.20 -3.76 5.90
N LYS A 245 12.09 -4.95 6.51
CA LYS A 245 12.93 -5.40 7.61
C LYS A 245 14.12 -6.23 7.09
N ASP A 246 15.25 -6.17 7.77
CA ASP A 246 16.44 -6.98 7.47
C ASP A 246 16.15 -8.48 7.55
N LEU A 247 15.28 -8.90 8.48
CA LEU A 247 14.83 -10.28 8.58
C LEU A 247 14.19 -10.78 7.27
N ASP A 248 13.25 -10.01 6.72
CA ASP A 248 12.57 -10.37 5.48
C ASP A 248 13.56 -10.41 4.31
N LYS A 249 14.47 -9.43 4.25
CA LYS A 249 15.53 -9.40 3.24
C LYS A 249 16.37 -10.68 3.28
N ALA A 250 16.86 -11.06 4.46
CA ALA A 250 17.68 -12.26 4.62
C ALA A 250 16.94 -13.56 4.25
N ILE A 251 15.61 -13.61 4.46
CA ILE A 251 14.78 -14.74 4.06
C ILE A 251 14.67 -14.81 2.54
N TYR A 252 14.32 -13.70 1.89
CA TYR A 252 14.17 -13.67 0.43
C TYR A 252 15.48 -13.87 -0.31
N GLU A 253 16.62 -13.38 0.20
CA GLU A 253 17.96 -13.63 -0.37
C GLU A 253 18.35 -15.12 -0.43
N LYS A 254 17.81 -15.93 0.50
CA LYS A 254 18.03 -17.40 0.50
C LYS A 254 17.12 -18.14 -0.47
N LEU A 255 15.97 -17.57 -0.83
CA LEU A 255 14.95 -18.23 -1.65
C LEU A 255 15.06 -17.85 -3.13
N LEU A 256 15.68 -16.72 -3.42
CA LEU A 256 15.88 -16.19 -4.76
C LEU A 256 17.26 -16.48 -5.30
#